data_e378dcdaea26bd65a555f0090bbcefe7
#
_entry.id   e378dcdaea26bd65a555f0090bbcefe7
#
_cell.length_a   1.000
_cell.length_b   1.000
_cell.length_c   1.000
_cell.angle_alpha   90.00
_cell.angle_beta   90.00
_cell.angle_gamma   90.00
#
_symmetry.space_group_name_H-M   'P 1'
#
loop_
_entity.id
_entity.type
_entity.pdbx_description
1 polymer ?
#
loop_
_entity_poly.entity_id
_entity_poly.type
_entity_poly.pdbx_seq_one_letter_code
_entity_poly.pdbx_strand_id
1 'polypeptide(L)'
;MKKITHPALLLAFGATVSMAAWMPKTTEFLFPNLGTESVQSDSTKKDSLKSYPKFKDLPLKPEREVSFTTAEGTWMSLDISPDGKTIAFDLMGDIYTLPIEGGKATPFTSGMAYETHPRYSPDGNKLLFTSDRAGNDNLWYIDLVKKDTVQVTKDKTGDVPGAHWTPDGDYIVVSKGRRVPKLWMYHVDGGGGIQLNDAPATMKTIDPFVSPDGKKVYFSWRTGSWNYNASLPQYQVGYYDFDKGKITSITSRYGSAFTPTLSKDGNWMVYGTRYQDKTGLVIRNLKTGDEKWLAYPVQRDEQESIAPQG
;
A
#
# COMPACT_ATOMS: atom_id res chain seq x y z
N MET A 1 -40.82 0.72 51.69
CA MET A 1 -41.03 1.96 52.48
C MET A 1 -39.72 2.65 52.68
N LYS A 2 -39.51 3.74 52.13
CA LYS A 2 -39.24 5.14 52.40
C LYS A 2 -38.56 5.80 51.23
N LYS A 3 -39.31 6.71 50.64
CA LYS A 3 -38.84 7.79 49.77
C LYS A 3 -38.03 8.77 50.57
N ILE A 4 -36.96 9.36 50.03
CA ILE A 4 -36.55 10.74 50.33
C ILE A 4 -36.05 11.40 49.02
N THR A 5 -36.59 12.57 48.83
CA THR A 5 -36.58 13.52 47.75
C THR A 5 -35.36 14.44 47.79
N HIS A 6 -35.07 15.01 46.59
CA HIS A 6 -34.14 16.11 46.26
C HIS A 6 -34.22 17.34 47.22
N PRO A 7 -33.21 18.26 47.14
CA PRO A 7 -33.32 19.33 46.15
C PRO A 7 -32.02 19.75 45.48
N ALA A 8 -32.24 20.38 44.31
CA ALA A 8 -31.31 21.13 43.50
C ALA A 8 -30.79 22.39 44.23
N LEU A 9 -29.54 22.75 44.03
CA LEU A 9 -29.05 24.10 44.22
C LEU A 9 -28.16 24.53 43.05
N LEU A 10 -28.73 25.44 42.24
CA LEU A 10 -27.99 26.26 41.29
C LEU A 10 -27.11 27.26 42.08
N LEU A 11 -25.83 27.32 41.69
CA LEU A 11 -25.01 28.51 41.94
C LEU A 11 -24.19 28.81 40.70
N ALA A 12 -24.63 29.85 39.99
CA ALA A 12 -23.87 30.51 38.94
C ALA A 12 -22.78 31.38 39.59
N PHE A 13 -21.54 31.18 39.20
CA PHE A 13 -20.49 32.16 39.38
C PHE A 13 -19.80 32.40 38.08
N GLY A 14 -20.07 33.56 37.50
CA GLY A 14 -19.31 34.08 36.40
C GLY A 14 -17.91 34.53 36.87
N ALA A 15 -16.90 34.07 36.17
CA ALA A 15 -15.58 34.66 36.21
C ALA A 15 -15.09 34.82 34.78
N THR A 16 -15.26 36.00 34.23
CA THR A 16 -14.56 36.48 33.05
C THR A 16 -13.09 36.63 33.39
N VAL A 17 -12.26 35.73 32.91
CA VAL A 17 -10.81 35.94 32.86
C VAL A 17 -10.45 36.35 31.46
N SER A 18 -10.14 37.63 31.29
CA SER A 18 -9.53 38.18 30.08
C SER A 18 -8.10 37.67 29.97
N MET A 19 -7.84 36.74 29.07
CA MET A 19 -6.48 36.46 28.60
C MET A 19 -6.18 37.37 27.40
N ALA A 20 -5.69 38.56 27.70
CA ALA A 20 -4.96 39.35 26.74
C ALA A 20 -3.48 39.06 26.86
N ALA A 21 -2.86 38.91 25.69
CA ALA A 21 -1.43 39.01 25.44
C ALA A 21 -0.53 37.81 25.80
N TRP A 22 -0.29 36.99 24.77
CA TRP A 22 1.06 36.76 24.28
C TRP A 22 1.03 36.18 22.85
N MET A 23 0.97 37.06 21.84
CA MET A 23 1.30 36.71 20.46
C MET A 23 2.76 37.13 20.23
N PRO A 24 3.64 36.23 19.78
CA PRO A 24 4.92 36.65 19.25
C PRO A 24 4.69 37.37 17.91
N LYS A 25 5.39 38.48 17.75
CA LYS A 25 5.35 39.32 16.55
C LYS A 25 5.60 38.47 15.30
N THR A 26 4.63 38.53 14.38
CA THR A 26 4.73 37.98 13.03
C THR A 26 5.93 38.60 12.32
N THR A 27 6.89 37.75 11.99
CA THR A 27 7.94 38.09 11.02
C THR A 27 7.26 38.05 9.65
N GLU A 28 7.08 39.24 9.04
CA GLU A 28 6.62 39.35 7.67
C GLU A 28 7.64 38.71 6.73
N PHE A 29 7.28 37.58 6.16
CA PHE A 29 7.95 37.07 4.97
C PHE A 29 7.44 37.85 3.76
N LEU A 30 8.25 38.82 3.29
CA LEU A 30 8.06 39.47 2.02
C LEU A 30 8.22 38.48 0.88
N PHE A 31 7.13 38.03 0.30
CA PHE A 31 7.15 37.40 -1.00
C PHE A 31 7.33 38.47 -2.07
N PRO A 32 8.31 38.35 -2.99
CA PRO A 32 8.41 39.30 -4.08
C PRO A 32 7.16 39.19 -4.97
N ASN A 33 6.58 40.35 -5.30
CA ASN A 33 5.47 40.50 -6.21
C ASN A 33 5.74 39.75 -7.53
N LEU A 34 5.09 38.60 -7.73
CA LEU A 34 4.91 38.04 -9.04
C LEU A 34 3.77 38.78 -9.73
N GLY A 35 4.14 39.54 -10.75
CA GLY A 35 3.21 40.32 -11.56
C GLY A 35 2.06 39.43 -12.07
N THR A 36 0.86 39.87 -11.84
CA THR A 36 -0.36 39.34 -12.47
C THR A 36 -0.38 39.74 -13.94
N GLU A 37 0.24 38.92 -14.80
CA GLU A 37 -0.11 38.98 -16.22
C GLU A 37 -1.44 38.26 -16.40
N SER A 38 -2.45 39.03 -16.82
CA SER A 38 -3.76 38.49 -17.20
C SER A 38 -3.60 37.67 -18.47
N VAL A 39 -3.64 36.35 -18.33
CA VAL A 39 -3.77 35.45 -19.47
C VAL A 39 -5.20 35.59 -19.99
N GLN A 40 -5.37 36.31 -21.10
CA GLN A 40 -6.61 36.25 -21.88
C GLN A 40 -6.77 34.80 -22.40
N SER A 41 -7.82 34.12 -21.92
CA SER A 41 -8.24 32.83 -22.43
C SER A 41 -8.80 33.01 -23.84
N ASP A 42 -8.04 32.66 -24.85
CA ASP A 42 -8.53 32.51 -26.23
C ASP A 42 -9.35 31.21 -26.35
N SER A 43 -10.67 31.35 -26.23
CA SER A 43 -11.63 30.22 -26.18
C SER A 43 -12.18 29.85 -27.54
N THR A 44 -11.34 29.73 -28.58
CA THR A 44 -11.78 29.26 -29.91
C THR A 44 -10.73 28.43 -30.62
N LYS A 45 -10.42 27.27 -30.07
CA LYS A 45 -9.96 26.12 -30.86
C LYS A 45 -10.59 24.87 -30.30
N LYS A 46 -11.62 24.35 -30.96
CA LYS A 46 -11.98 22.93 -30.85
C LYS A 46 -10.76 22.13 -31.28
N ASP A 47 -9.94 21.75 -30.34
CA ASP A 47 -8.96 20.71 -30.58
C ASP A 47 -9.72 19.44 -30.92
N SER A 48 -9.71 19.09 -32.20
CA SER A 48 -10.07 17.75 -32.64
C SER A 48 -9.19 16.80 -31.79
N LEU A 49 -9.83 15.97 -30.97
CA LEU A 49 -9.18 14.89 -30.26
C LEU A 49 -8.39 14.06 -31.28
N LYS A 50 -7.12 14.39 -31.47
CA LYS A 50 -6.20 13.53 -32.19
C LYS A 50 -6.21 12.21 -31.43
N SER A 51 -6.55 11.12 -32.12
CA SER A 51 -6.40 9.79 -31.54
C SER A 51 -4.93 9.60 -31.19
N TYR A 52 -4.64 9.69 -29.91
CA TYR A 52 -3.29 9.46 -29.44
C TYR A 52 -2.89 8.02 -29.73
N PRO A 53 -1.67 7.75 -30.21
CA PRO A 53 -1.19 6.39 -30.38
C PRO A 53 -1.29 5.65 -29.03
N LYS A 54 -1.44 4.32 -29.06
CA LYS A 54 -1.41 3.49 -27.85
C LYS A 54 -0.15 3.81 -27.06
N PHE A 55 -0.31 4.51 -25.93
CA PHE A 55 0.82 4.97 -25.15
C PHE A 55 1.53 3.81 -24.48
N LYS A 56 2.84 3.77 -24.64
CA LYS A 56 3.71 3.00 -23.75
C LYS A 56 3.88 3.71 -22.40
N ASP A 57 3.53 4.99 -22.36
CA ASP A 57 3.69 5.87 -21.22
C ASP A 57 2.69 7.04 -21.28
N LEU A 58 2.54 7.79 -20.20
CA LEU A 58 1.70 8.98 -20.16
C LEU A 58 2.24 10.07 -21.10
N PRO A 59 1.37 10.82 -21.80
CA PRO A 59 1.79 11.84 -22.80
C PRO A 59 2.25 13.14 -22.11
N LEU A 60 2.90 13.03 -20.99
CA LEU A 60 3.41 14.16 -20.22
C LEU A 60 4.87 14.42 -20.57
N LYS A 61 5.26 15.69 -20.52
CA LYS A 61 6.67 16.10 -20.68
C LYS A 61 7.13 16.72 -19.36
N PRO A 62 8.29 16.33 -18.84
CA PRO A 62 8.84 16.95 -17.65
C PRO A 62 9.20 18.41 -17.94
N GLU A 63 8.88 19.32 -17.03
CA GLU A 63 9.28 20.73 -17.12
C GLU A 63 10.75 20.93 -16.78
N ARG A 64 11.27 20.06 -15.91
CA ARG A 64 12.69 20.07 -15.50
C ARG A 64 13.14 18.66 -15.15
N GLU A 65 14.42 18.43 -15.25
CA GLU A 65 15.09 17.22 -14.80
C GLU A 65 15.83 17.48 -13.48
N VAL A 66 15.72 16.57 -12.54
CA VAL A 66 16.43 16.61 -11.26
C VAL A 66 17.21 15.33 -11.11
N SER A 67 18.52 15.44 -10.90
CA SER A 67 19.41 14.29 -10.68
C SER A 67 20.00 14.33 -9.29
N PHE A 68 19.93 13.24 -8.56
CA PHE A 68 20.56 13.08 -7.24
C PHE A 68 20.92 11.61 -7.02
N THR A 69 21.78 11.36 -6.03
CA THR A 69 22.11 10.00 -5.58
C THR A 69 21.62 9.81 -4.16
N THR A 70 20.96 8.69 -3.90
CA THR A 70 20.50 8.34 -2.57
C THR A 70 20.83 6.89 -2.25
N ALA A 71 21.02 6.59 -0.95
CA ALA A 71 21.10 5.24 -0.41
C ALA A 71 19.87 4.87 0.42
N GLU A 72 18.88 5.76 0.47
CA GLU A 72 17.67 5.61 1.28
C GLU A 72 16.44 5.95 0.45
N GLY A 73 15.33 5.29 0.75
CA GLY A 73 14.03 5.59 0.19
C GLY A 73 12.94 5.37 1.24
N THR A 74 11.77 5.96 1.00
CA THR A 74 10.60 5.82 1.86
C THR A 74 9.42 5.26 1.07
N TRP A 75 8.61 4.45 1.73
CA TRP A 75 7.38 3.89 1.15
C TRP A 75 7.61 3.00 -0.08
N MET A 76 8.77 2.34 -0.11
CA MET A 76 9.14 1.43 -1.19
C MET A 76 8.48 0.07 -1.00
N SER A 77 8.04 -0.51 -2.10
CA SER A 77 7.72 -1.93 -2.20
C SER A 77 8.87 -2.67 -2.85
N LEU A 78 9.07 -3.91 -2.47
CA LEU A 78 10.13 -4.72 -3.05
C LEU A 78 9.71 -6.19 -3.19
N ASP A 79 10.40 -6.88 -4.09
CA ASP A 79 10.36 -8.34 -4.21
C ASP A 79 11.72 -8.90 -4.60
N ILE A 80 11.92 -10.18 -4.32
CA ILE A 80 13.19 -10.88 -4.63
C ILE A 80 12.91 -11.88 -5.74
N SER A 81 13.77 -11.90 -6.75
CA SER A 81 13.69 -12.89 -7.83
C SER A 81 13.68 -14.33 -7.29
N PRO A 82 13.00 -15.29 -7.94
CA PRO A 82 12.90 -16.68 -7.46
C PRO A 82 14.23 -17.37 -7.24
N ASP A 83 15.27 -16.97 -7.98
CA ASP A 83 16.65 -17.48 -7.80
C ASP A 83 17.39 -16.83 -6.63
N GLY A 84 16.78 -15.84 -5.98
CA GLY A 84 17.32 -15.14 -4.80
C GLY A 84 18.45 -14.15 -5.10
N LYS A 85 18.71 -13.80 -6.37
CA LYS A 85 19.89 -13.00 -6.73
C LYS A 85 19.60 -11.53 -6.98
N THR A 86 18.37 -11.16 -7.25
CA THR A 86 18.00 -9.80 -7.65
C THR A 86 16.83 -9.29 -6.81
N ILE A 87 16.93 -8.06 -6.33
CA ILE A 87 15.85 -7.31 -5.71
C ILE A 87 15.24 -6.40 -6.78
N ALA A 88 13.92 -6.45 -6.98
CA ALA A 88 13.19 -5.41 -7.68
C ALA A 88 12.51 -4.52 -6.62
N PHE A 89 12.56 -3.22 -6.80
CA PHE A 89 11.91 -2.26 -5.88
C PHE A 89 11.45 -1.02 -6.62
N ASP A 90 10.47 -0.34 -6.06
CA ASP A 90 10.04 0.95 -6.57
C ASP A 90 10.71 2.11 -5.82
N LEU A 91 11.03 3.16 -6.53
CA LEU A 91 11.53 4.41 -5.96
C LEU A 91 11.06 5.58 -6.81
N MET A 92 10.29 6.48 -6.21
CA MET A 92 9.77 7.71 -6.85
C MET A 92 8.94 7.45 -8.12
N GLY A 93 8.25 6.32 -8.19
CA GLY A 93 7.37 5.97 -9.30
C GLY A 93 8.03 5.23 -10.45
N ASP A 94 9.29 4.87 -10.33
CA ASP A 94 9.99 3.96 -11.25
C ASP A 94 10.43 2.68 -10.53
N ILE A 95 10.56 1.60 -11.28
CA ILE A 95 11.07 0.32 -10.80
C ILE A 95 12.57 0.23 -11.08
N TYR A 96 13.29 -0.24 -10.09
CA TYR A 96 14.73 -0.50 -10.14
C TYR A 96 15.04 -1.95 -9.82
N THR A 97 16.18 -2.42 -10.28
CA THR A 97 16.74 -3.72 -9.88
C THR A 97 18.10 -3.53 -9.22
N LEU A 98 18.37 -4.35 -8.19
CA LEU A 98 19.60 -4.34 -7.41
C LEU A 98 20.06 -5.78 -7.18
N PRO A 99 21.35 -6.13 -7.34
CA PRO A 99 21.88 -7.42 -6.89
C PRO A 99 21.64 -7.62 -5.40
N ILE A 100 21.40 -8.87 -4.99
CA ILE A 100 21.14 -9.19 -3.56
C ILE A 100 22.34 -8.85 -2.66
N GLU A 101 23.53 -8.87 -3.21
CA GLU A 101 24.76 -8.47 -2.53
C GLU A 101 24.91 -6.96 -2.37
N GLY A 102 23.97 -6.17 -2.92
CA GLY A 102 24.02 -4.72 -2.91
C GLY A 102 24.75 -4.12 -4.10
N GLY A 103 25.14 -2.85 -3.98
CA GLY A 103 25.82 -2.11 -5.03
C GLY A 103 24.96 -1.01 -5.63
N LYS A 104 25.07 -0.80 -6.95
CA LYS A 104 24.33 0.24 -7.65
C LYS A 104 23.05 -0.33 -8.26
N ALA A 105 21.92 0.29 -7.93
CA ALA A 105 20.64 -0.03 -8.55
C ALA A 105 20.62 0.40 -10.02
N THR A 106 19.95 -0.40 -10.85
CA THR A 106 19.75 -0.12 -12.28
C THR A 106 18.28 0.20 -12.53
N PRO A 107 17.93 1.29 -13.23
CA PRO A 107 16.56 1.55 -13.63
C PRO A 107 16.03 0.40 -14.48
N PHE A 108 14.84 -0.10 -14.15
CA PHE A 108 14.15 -1.14 -14.88
C PHE A 108 13.02 -0.56 -15.74
N THR A 109 12.32 0.40 -15.20
CA THR A 109 11.34 1.23 -15.91
C THR A 109 11.76 2.69 -15.88
N SER A 110 11.11 3.52 -16.66
CA SER A 110 11.35 4.96 -16.72
C SER A 110 10.18 5.63 -17.41
N GLY A 111 10.03 6.94 -17.21
CA GLY A 111 8.99 7.73 -17.89
C GLY A 111 8.17 8.55 -16.91
N MET A 112 6.95 8.90 -17.29
CA MET A 112 6.04 9.72 -16.48
C MET A 112 4.98 8.90 -15.77
N ALA A 113 4.89 7.61 -16.04
CA ALA A 113 3.97 6.73 -15.36
C ALA A 113 4.44 6.47 -13.91
N TYR A 114 3.49 6.38 -12.99
CA TYR A 114 3.77 6.02 -11.61
C TYR A 114 3.68 4.51 -11.44
N GLU A 115 4.81 3.86 -11.20
CA GLU A 115 4.98 2.42 -11.18
C GLU A 115 5.44 1.91 -9.83
N THR A 116 4.68 0.97 -9.27
CA THR A 116 4.87 0.50 -7.90
C THR A 116 4.55 -0.98 -7.75
N HIS A 117 4.88 -1.52 -6.58
CA HIS A 117 4.56 -2.88 -6.16
C HIS A 117 5.09 -3.97 -7.11
N PRO A 118 6.39 -3.97 -7.43
CA PRO A 118 6.96 -5.00 -8.29
C PRO A 118 6.82 -6.39 -7.65
N ARG A 119 6.50 -7.43 -8.46
CA ARG A 119 6.41 -8.83 -8.05
C ARG A 119 6.90 -9.74 -9.16
N TYR A 120 7.91 -10.52 -8.91
CA TYR A 120 8.36 -11.55 -9.85
C TYR A 120 7.33 -12.67 -9.96
N SER A 121 7.15 -13.19 -11.18
CA SER A 121 6.43 -14.45 -11.37
C SER A 121 7.21 -15.61 -10.75
N PRO A 122 6.56 -16.74 -10.39
CA PRO A 122 7.22 -17.88 -9.77
C PRO A 122 8.37 -18.47 -10.61
N ASP A 123 8.25 -18.39 -11.93
CA ASP A 123 9.28 -18.84 -12.89
C ASP A 123 10.37 -17.78 -13.14
N GLY A 124 10.22 -16.56 -12.61
CA GLY A 124 11.15 -15.45 -12.79
C GLY A 124 11.13 -14.79 -14.18
N ASN A 125 10.21 -15.20 -15.06
CA ASN A 125 10.17 -14.72 -16.44
C ASN A 125 9.31 -13.45 -16.63
N LYS A 126 8.56 -13.04 -15.61
CA LYS A 126 7.72 -11.85 -15.66
C LYS A 126 7.91 -11.00 -14.41
N LEU A 127 7.78 -9.69 -14.56
CA LEU A 127 7.71 -8.76 -13.44
C LEU A 127 6.37 -8.04 -13.50
N LEU A 128 5.52 -8.30 -12.51
CA LEU A 128 4.22 -7.68 -12.30
C LEU A 128 4.41 -6.35 -11.57
N PHE A 129 3.57 -5.36 -11.84
CA PHE A 129 3.57 -4.06 -11.16
C PHE A 129 2.25 -3.32 -11.37
N THR A 130 1.99 -2.35 -10.53
CA THR A 130 0.90 -1.39 -10.70
C THR A 130 1.41 -0.19 -11.46
N SER A 131 0.65 0.32 -12.43
CA SER A 131 1.00 1.52 -13.20
C SER A 131 -0.23 2.28 -13.66
N ASP A 132 -0.14 3.59 -13.64
CA ASP A 132 -1.14 4.52 -14.17
C ASP A 132 -0.94 4.88 -15.66
N ARG A 133 -0.03 4.20 -16.38
CA ARG A 133 0.33 4.49 -17.78
C ARG A 133 -0.84 4.49 -18.78
N ALA A 134 -1.97 3.89 -18.39
CA ALA A 134 -3.22 3.94 -19.18
C ALA A 134 -4.20 5.02 -18.68
N GLY A 135 -3.78 5.91 -17.80
CA GLY A 135 -4.56 6.99 -17.21
C GLY A 135 -5.18 6.66 -15.86
N ASN A 136 -5.13 5.42 -15.41
CA ASN A 136 -5.54 4.98 -14.05
C ASN A 136 -4.67 3.82 -13.62
N ASP A 137 -4.62 3.58 -12.31
CA ASP A 137 -3.95 2.42 -11.75
C ASP A 137 -4.52 1.14 -12.30
N ASN A 138 -3.66 0.38 -12.92
CA ASN A 138 -3.95 -0.94 -13.45
C ASN A 138 -2.77 -1.86 -13.20
N LEU A 139 -3.06 -3.16 -13.28
CA LEU A 139 -2.07 -4.20 -13.14
C LEU A 139 -1.44 -4.49 -14.50
N TRP A 140 -0.13 -4.52 -14.52
CA TRP A 140 0.70 -4.75 -15.69
C TRP A 140 1.79 -5.76 -15.37
N TYR A 141 2.29 -6.45 -16.38
CA TYR A 141 3.56 -7.15 -16.24
C TYR A 141 4.46 -6.91 -17.47
N ILE A 142 5.75 -7.01 -17.25
CA ILE A 142 6.75 -7.10 -18.32
C ILE A 142 7.19 -8.54 -18.42
N ASP A 143 7.09 -9.11 -19.63
CA ASP A 143 7.71 -10.39 -19.97
C ASP A 143 9.20 -10.15 -20.19
N LEU A 144 10.03 -10.71 -19.31
CA LEU A 144 11.48 -10.48 -19.30
C LEU A 144 12.20 -11.17 -20.45
N VAL A 145 11.57 -12.20 -21.03
CA VAL A 145 12.09 -12.95 -22.19
C VAL A 145 11.72 -12.26 -23.49
N LYS A 146 10.44 -11.96 -23.68
CA LYS A 146 9.92 -11.33 -24.91
C LYS A 146 10.12 -9.82 -24.95
N LYS A 147 10.40 -9.20 -23.80
CA LYS A 147 10.51 -7.73 -23.63
C LYS A 147 9.22 -6.98 -23.95
N ASP A 148 8.09 -7.63 -23.79
CA ASP A 148 6.77 -7.06 -23.99
C ASP A 148 6.13 -6.64 -22.68
N THR A 149 5.33 -5.56 -22.73
CA THR A 149 4.52 -5.10 -21.60
C THR A 149 3.05 -5.41 -21.85
N VAL A 150 2.43 -6.11 -20.89
CA VAL A 150 1.05 -6.59 -20.98
C VAL A 150 0.21 -5.95 -19.91
N GLN A 151 -0.96 -5.42 -20.28
CA GLN A 151 -1.97 -4.92 -19.36
C GLN A 151 -2.92 -6.05 -18.95
N VAL A 152 -2.95 -6.38 -17.66
CA VAL A 152 -3.81 -7.44 -17.10
C VAL A 152 -5.19 -6.90 -16.77
N THR A 153 -5.28 -5.79 -16.05
CA THR A 153 -6.57 -5.15 -15.71
C THR A 153 -6.80 -3.92 -16.58
N LYS A 154 -8.09 -3.62 -16.83
CA LYS A 154 -8.51 -2.49 -17.69
C LYS A 154 -9.58 -1.67 -16.96
N ASP A 155 -9.34 -1.37 -15.70
CA ASP A 155 -10.25 -0.60 -14.89
C ASP A 155 -10.17 0.89 -15.26
N LYS A 156 -11.32 1.54 -15.32
CA LYS A 156 -11.40 2.98 -15.61
C LYS A 156 -11.38 3.84 -14.34
N THR A 157 -11.63 3.23 -13.21
CA THR A 157 -11.66 3.91 -11.91
C THR A 157 -11.27 2.91 -10.84
N GLY A 158 -10.32 3.23 -10.00
CA GLY A 158 -9.95 2.37 -8.89
C GLY A 158 -8.47 2.42 -8.59
N ASP A 159 -8.15 1.97 -7.41
CA ASP A 159 -6.80 1.82 -6.93
C ASP A 159 -6.45 0.32 -6.93
N VAL A 160 -5.19 0.00 -7.19
CA VAL A 160 -4.65 -1.36 -7.13
C VAL A 160 -3.51 -1.37 -6.09
N PRO A 161 -3.84 -1.44 -4.79
CA PRO A 161 -2.85 -1.33 -3.71
C PRO A 161 -1.99 -2.59 -3.51
N GLY A 162 -1.96 -3.51 -4.42
CA GLY A 162 -1.07 -4.65 -4.40
C GLY A 162 -1.61 -5.88 -5.10
N ALA A 163 -0.70 -6.73 -5.53
CA ALA A 163 -1.01 -8.00 -6.20
C ALA A 163 0.07 -9.05 -5.92
N HIS A 164 -0.29 -10.33 -6.11
CA HIS A 164 0.64 -11.45 -5.97
C HIS A 164 0.28 -12.57 -6.93
N TRP A 165 1.28 -13.24 -7.48
CA TRP A 165 1.10 -14.41 -8.34
C TRP A 165 0.61 -15.63 -7.56
N THR A 166 -0.17 -16.47 -8.22
CA THR A 166 -0.35 -17.87 -7.77
C THR A 166 0.93 -18.67 -8.06
N PRO A 167 1.21 -19.75 -7.31
CA PRO A 167 2.46 -20.51 -7.46
C PRO A 167 2.65 -21.16 -8.83
N ASP A 168 1.57 -21.45 -9.56
CA ASP A 168 1.57 -21.95 -10.93
C ASP A 168 1.90 -20.85 -11.96
N GLY A 169 1.74 -19.57 -11.60
CA GLY A 169 1.95 -18.44 -12.49
C GLY A 169 0.79 -18.18 -13.47
N ASP A 170 -0.31 -18.90 -13.37
CA ASP A 170 -1.45 -18.78 -14.27
C ASP A 170 -2.43 -17.69 -13.83
N TYR A 171 -2.46 -17.40 -12.52
CA TYR A 171 -3.34 -16.38 -11.96
C TYR A 171 -2.60 -15.36 -11.12
N ILE A 172 -3.26 -14.23 -10.93
CA ILE A 172 -2.81 -13.12 -10.10
C ILE A 172 -3.95 -12.76 -9.16
N VAL A 173 -3.69 -12.77 -7.85
CA VAL A 173 -4.59 -12.23 -6.86
C VAL A 173 -4.24 -10.76 -6.65
N VAL A 174 -5.24 -9.91 -6.75
CA VAL A 174 -5.09 -8.45 -6.69
C VAL A 174 -6.05 -7.87 -5.68
N SER A 175 -5.60 -6.90 -4.92
CA SER A 175 -6.46 -6.01 -4.16
C SER A 175 -6.90 -4.87 -5.07
N LYS A 176 -8.22 -4.65 -5.20
CA LYS A 176 -8.78 -3.69 -6.14
C LYS A 176 -10.00 -2.99 -5.59
N GLY A 177 -10.05 -1.66 -5.76
CA GLY A 177 -11.21 -0.83 -5.42
C GLY A 177 -10.84 0.47 -4.71
N ARG A 178 -11.58 1.53 -5.00
CA ARG A 178 -11.23 2.90 -4.57
C ARG A 178 -11.41 3.17 -3.07
N ARG A 179 -12.52 2.76 -2.47
CA ARG A 179 -12.83 3.06 -1.05
C ARG A 179 -12.81 1.82 -0.17
N VAL A 180 -13.21 0.71 -0.74
CA VAL A 180 -13.28 -0.57 -0.05
C VAL A 180 -12.66 -1.62 -0.97
N PRO A 181 -11.32 -1.66 -1.04
CA PRO A 181 -10.64 -2.65 -1.87
C PRO A 181 -11.02 -4.07 -1.46
N LYS A 182 -11.22 -4.92 -2.45
CA LYS A 182 -11.56 -6.33 -2.32
C LYS A 182 -10.53 -7.19 -3.03
N LEU A 183 -10.43 -8.45 -2.64
CA LEU A 183 -9.60 -9.42 -3.33
C LEU A 183 -10.30 -9.86 -4.62
N TRP A 184 -9.55 -9.85 -5.71
CA TRP A 184 -9.94 -10.35 -7.02
C TRP A 184 -8.88 -11.31 -7.53
N MET A 185 -9.26 -12.22 -8.40
CA MET A 185 -8.35 -13.13 -9.10
C MET A 185 -8.51 -12.94 -10.59
N TYR A 186 -7.39 -12.76 -11.29
CA TYR A 186 -7.33 -12.60 -12.75
C TYR A 186 -6.46 -13.67 -13.34
N HIS A 187 -6.84 -14.17 -14.52
CA HIS A 187 -5.93 -14.97 -15.32
C HIS A 187 -4.81 -14.08 -15.88
N VAL A 188 -3.61 -14.62 -16.08
CA VAL A 188 -2.45 -13.88 -16.58
C VAL A 188 -2.69 -13.22 -17.94
N ASP A 189 -3.51 -13.84 -18.79
CA ASP A 189 -3.90 -13.29 -20.09
C ASP A 189 -4.99 -12.20 -19.97
N GLY A 190 -5.42 -11.85 -18.77
CA GLY A 190 -6.44 -10.83 -18.50
C GLY A 190 -7.84 -11.38 -18.35
N GLY A 191 -8.83 -10.55 -18.66
CA GLY A 191 -10.26 -10.89 -18.53
C GLY A 191 -10.96 -10.06 -17.46
N GLY A 192 -12.21 -10.44 -17.11
CA GLY A 192 -13.04 -9.70 -16.14
C GLY A 192 -12.66 -9.90 -14.67
N GLY A 193 -11.88 -10.94 -14.37
CA GLY A 193 -11.54 -11.33 -13.02
C GLY A 193 -12.73 -11.88 -12.21
N ILE A 194 -12.43 -12.46 -11.07
CA ILE A 194 -13.43 -13.01 -10.13
C ILE A 194 -13.16 -12.38 -8.76
N GLN A 195 -14.18 -11.77 -8.16
CA GLN A 195 -14.09 -11.26 -6.81
C GLN A 195 -14.12 -12.43 -5.81
N LEU A 196 -13.13 -12.49 -4.92
CA LEU A 196 -12.99 -13.57 -3.95
C LEU A 196 -13.76 -13.29 -2.65
N ASN A 197 -13.88 -12.01 -2.25
CA ASN A 197 -14.59 -11.65 -1.04
C ASN A 197 -15.54 -10.48 -1.26
N ASP A 198 -16.76 -10.59 -0.77
CA ASP A 198 -17.78 -9.54 -0.79
C ASP A 198 -18.27 -9.17 0.62
N ALA A 199 -18.23 -10.10 1.54
CA ALA A 199 -18.72 -9.95 2.91
C ALA A 199 -17.59 -9.91 3.95
N PRO A 200 -17.72 -9.05 4.97
CA PRO A 200 -18.69 -7.97 5.06
C PRO A 200 -18.38 -6.85 4.05
N ALA A 201 -19.40 -6.17 3.56
CA ALA A 201 -19.27 -5.15 2.51
C ALA A 201 -18.25 -4.04 2.86
N THR A 202 -18.12 -3.73 4.15
CA THR A 202 -17.18 -2.70 4.67
C THR A 202 -15.75 -3.20 4.86
N MET A 203 -15.49 -4.50 4.69
CA MET A 203 -14.16 -5.05 4.84
C MET A 203 -13.27 -4.60 3.67
N LYS A 204 -12.17 -3.96 4.02
CA LYS A 204 -11.08 -3.60 3.10
C LYS A 204 -10.01 -4.66 3.19
N THR A 205 -9.53 -5.12 2.05
CA THR A 205 -8.49 -6.13 1.94
C THR A 205 -7.39 -5.60 1.04
N ILE A 206 -6.17 -5.53 1.55
CA ILE A 206 -4.99 -4.99 0.85
C ILE A 206 -3.79 -5.93 1.03
N ASP A 207 -2.74 -5.72 0.25
CA ASP A 207 -1.47 -6.45 0.34
C ASP A 207 -1.63 -7.97 0.27
N PRO A 208 -2.22 -8.53 -0.79
CA PRO A 208 -2.40 -9.96 -0.90
C PRO A 208 -1.07 -10.68 -1.08
N PHE A 209 -0.92 -11.83 -0.45
CA PHE A 209 0.20 -12.76 -0.61
C PHE A 209 -0.35 -14.19 -0.71
N VAL A 210 -0.17 -14.83 -1.86
CA VAL A 210 -0.62 -16.22 -2.08
C VAL A 210 0.35 -17.17 -1.40
N SER A 211 -0.17 -18.15 -0.65
CA SER A 211 0.65 -19.16 -0.01
C SER A 211 1.40 -20.04 -1.04
N PRO A 212 2.59 -20.54 -0.70
CA PRO A 212 3.37 -21.39 -1.63
C PRO A 212 2.66 -22.65 -2.11
N ASP A 213 1.70 -23.16 -1.36
CA ASP A 213 0.85 -24.30 -1.73
C ASP A 213 -0.37 -23.91 -2.58
N GLY A 214 -0.55 -22.61 -2.87
CA GLY A 214 -1.66 -22.11 -3.67
C GLY A 214 -3.04 -22.17 -3.01
N LYS A 215 -3.15 -22.60 -1.75
CA LYS A 215 -4.44 -22.86 -1.10
C LYS A 215 -5.03 -21.66 -0.37
N LYS A 216 -4.21 -20.68 -0.05
CA LYS A 216 -4.61 -19.52 0.74
C LYS A 216 -4.05 -18.24 0.17
N VAL A 217 -4.80 -17.15 0.37
CA VAL A 217 -4.30 -15.79 0.17
C VAL A 217 -4.27 -15.10 1.53
N TYR A 218 -3.10 -14.71 1.98
CA TYR A 218 -2.91 -13.88 3.17
C TYR A 218 -3.03 -12.41 2.77
N PHE A 219 -3.58 -11.58 3.63
CA PHE A 219 -3.77 -10.16 3.35
C PHE A 219 -3.95 -9.35 4.63
N SER A 220 -3.75 -8.05 4.51
CA SER A 220 -4.12 -7.08 5.52
C SER A 220 -5.59 -6.73 5.38
N TRP A 221 -6.35 -6.72 6.48
CA TRP A 221 -7.76 -6.36 6.44
C TRP A 221 -8.17 -5.46 7.59
N ARG A 222 -9.22 -4.69 7.36
CA ARG A 222 -9.95 -3.95 8.38
C ARG A 222 -11.40 -3.74 7.98
N THR A 223 -12.25 -3.46 8.95
CA THR A 223 -13.64 -3.03 8.74
C THR A 223 -13.82 -1.57 9.18
N GLY A 224 -14.95 -0.99 8.81
CA GLY A 224 -15.34 0.36 9.22
C GLY A 224 -15.02 1.45 8.19
N SER A 225 -15.56 2.64 8.46
CA SER A 225 -15.38 3.81 7.63
C SER A 225 -13.96 4.38 7.77
N TRP A 226 -13.55 5.15 6.77
CA TRP A 226 -12.35 5.98 6.87
C TRP A 226 -12.63 7.14 7.83
N ASN A 227 -11.74 7.35 8.80
CA ASN A 227 -11.91 8.37 9.81
C ASN A 227 -10.63 9.20 9.94
N TYR A 228 -10.64 10.41 9.43
CA TYR A 228 -9.47 11.29 9.41
C TYR A 228 -9.05 11.78 10.80
N ASN A 229 -10.00 11.86 11.72
CA ASN A 229 -9.77 12.38 13.08
C ASN A 229 -9.48 11.28 14.10
N ALA A 230 -9.48 10.03 13.66
CA ALA A 230 -9.23 8.91 14.56
C ALA A 230 -7.74 8.58 14.59
N SER A 231 -7.36 7.90 15.65
CA SER A 231 -6.14 7.12 15.72
C SER A 231 -5.97 6.26 14.46
N LEU A 232 -4.72 5.96 14.13
CA LEU A 232 -4.34 5.18 12.95
C LEU A 232 -5.23 3.94 12.76
N PRO A 233 -5.70 3.68 11.53
CA PRO A 233 -6.58 2.55 11.28
C PRO A 233 -5.91 1.24 11.66
N GLN A 234 -6.64 0.40 12.39
CA GLN A 234 -6.17 -0.88 12.87
C GLN A 234 -6.34 -1.94 11.77
N TYR A 235 -5.25 -2.33 11.14
CA TYR A 235 -5.22 -3.47 10.24
C TYR A 235 -4.90 -4.75 11.01
N GLN A 236 -5.43 -5.85 10.54
CA GLN A 236 -5.11 -7.20 11.01
C GLN A 236 -4.75 -8.08 9.81
N VAL A 237 -4.01 -9.15 10.04
CA VAL A 237 -3.72 -10.15 9.02
C VAL A 237 -4.75 -11.27 9.12
N GLY A 238 -5.26 -11.68 7.96
CA GLY A 238 -6.09 -12.84 7.78
C GLY A 238 -5.73 -13.57 6.51
N TYR A 239 -6.42 -14.64 6.22
CA TYR A 239 -6.31 -15.34 4.94
C TYR A 239 -7.67 -15.74 4.40
N TYR A 240 -7.79 -15.78 3.08
CA TYR A 240 -8.87 -16.42 2.35
C TYR A 240 -8.43 -17.83 1.99
N ASP A 241 -9.27 -18.82 2.29
CA ASP A 241 -9.06 -20.24 1.99
C ASP A 241 -9.83 -20.56 0.71
N PHE A 242 -9.12 -20.96 -0.34
CA PHE A 242 -9.73 -21.23 -1.65
C PHE A 242 -10.68 -22.45 -1.62
N ASP A 243 -10.34 -23.48 -0.83
CA ASP A 243 -11.18 -24.69 -0.75
C ASP A 243 -12.50 -24.44 0.02
N LYS A 244 -12.44 -23.54 1.01
CA LYS A 244 -13.59 -23.26 1.88
C LYS A 244 -14.38 -22.01 1.47
N GLY A 245 -13.81 -21.17 0.62
CA GLY A 245 -14.39 -19.86 0.28
C GLY A 245 -14.56 -18.93 1.47
N LYS A 246 -13.69 -19.05 2.50
CA LYS A 246 -13.86 -18.39 3.80
C LYS A 246 -12.63 -17.59 4.22
N ILE A 247 -12.88 -16.43 4.83
CA ILE A 247 -11.85 -15.62 5.49
C ILE A 247 -11.69 -16.05 6.95
N THR A 248 -10.44 -16.15 7.38
CA THR A 248 -10.06 -16.39 8.78
C THR A 248 -9.06 -15.33 9.20
N SER A 249 -9.34 -14.63 10.31
CA SER A 249 -8.38 -13.72 10.94
C SER A 249 -7.35 -14.52 11.74
N ILE A 250 -6.08 -14.12 11.67
CA ILE A 250 -4.99 -14.79 12.39
C ILE A 250 -4.23 -13.85 13.33
N THR A 251 -4.50 -12.56 13.28
CA THR A 251 -3.98 -11.60 14.25
C THR A 251 -5.13 -10.77 14.84
N SER A 252 -4.93 -10.32 16.06
CA SER A 252 -5.84 -9.40 16.75
C SER A 252 -5.04 -8.48 17.68
N ARG A 253 -3.96 -7.89 17.14
CA ARG A 253 -3.05 -7.13 17.99
C ARG A 253 -3.34 -5.63 17.96
N TYR A 254 -3.10 -4.99 19.12
CA TYR A 254 -2.99 -3.55 19.21
C TYR A 254 -1.77 -3.06 18.43
N GLY A 255 -1.89 -1.94 17.71
CA GLY A 255 -0.80 -1.42 16.87
C GLY A 255 -0.82 -1.93 15.43
N SER A 256 -1.82 -2.71 15.05
CA SER A 256 -1.99 -3.30 13.72
C SER A 256 -1.07 -4.48 13.41
N ALA A 257 -1.47 -5.25 12.40
CA ALA A 257 -0.65 -6.21 11.67
C ALA A 257 -0.96 -6.03 10.18
N PHE A 258 0.05 -5.82 9.34
CA PHE A 258 -0.15 -5.48 7.94
C PHE A 258 0.99 -6.00 7.05
N THR A 259 0.74 -6.06 5.75
CA THR A 259 1.67 -6.48 4.68
C THR A 259 2.31 -7.84 4.98
N PRO A 260 1.51 -8.91 5.04
CA PRO A 260 2.02 -10.25 5.31
C PRO A 260 2.87 -10.77 4.15
N THR A 261 4.00 -11.38 4.47
CA THR A 261 4.88 -12.07 3.52
C THR A 261 5.24 -13.43 4.08
N LEU A 262 5.17 -14.49 3.27
CA LEU A 262 5.44 -15.85 3.72
C LEU A 262 6.83 -16.33 3.26
N SER A 263 7.42 -17.22 4.05
CA SER A 263 8.58 -17.99 3.62
C SER A 263 8.23 -18.97 2.50
N LYS A 264 9.23 -19.36 1.69
CA LYS A 264 9.04 -20.29 0.56
C LYS A 264 8.46 -21.64 0.99
N ASP A 265 8.75 -22.08 2.21
CA ASP A 265 8.23 -23.33 2.78
C ASP A 265 6.83 -23.18 3.42
N GLY A 266 6.27 -21.96 3.45
CA GLY A 266 4.97 -21.66 4.01
C GLY A 266 4.86 -21.83 5.53
N ASN A 267 5.97 -21.99 6.25
CA ASN A 267 5.95 -22.20 7.70
C ASN A 267 6.01 -20.90 8.50
N TRP A 268 6.52 -19.84 7.91
CA TRP A 268 6.73 -18.57 8.57
C TRP A 268 6.03 -17.44 7.83
N MET A 269 5.56 -16.47 8.58
CA MET A 269 5.02 -15.22 8.08
C MET A 269 5.74 -14.05 8.75
N VAL A 270 6.16 -13.09 7.96
CA VAL A 270 6.62 -11.78 8.43
C VAL A 270 5.54 -10.75 8.13
N TYR A 271 5.29 -9.84 9.06
CA TYR A 271 4.36 -8.75 8.88
C TYR A 271 4.80 -7.50 9.64
N GLY A 272 4.36 -6.34 9.17
CA GLY A 272 4.59 -5.06 9.81
C GLY A 272 3.66 -4.84 11.01
N THR A 273 4.15 -4.19 12.04
CA THR A 273 3.34 -3.75 13.19
C THR A 273 3.85 -2.42 13.73
N ARG A 274 2.98 -1.67 14.37
CA ARG A 274 3.35 -0.39 15.00
C ARG A 274 3.59 -0.59 16.50
N TYR A 275 4.60 0.08 16.98
CA TYR A 275 4.91 0.17 18.38
C TYR A 275 5.49 1.56 18.68
N GLN A 276 4.92 2.28 19.63
CA GLN A 276 5.34 3.64 20.00
C GLN A 276 5.56 4.52 18.75
N ASP A 277 4.53 4.67 17.91
CA ASP A 277 4.51 5.47 16.66
C ASP A 277 5.49 5.05 15.55
N LYS A 278 6.27 4.00 15.75
CA LYS A 278 7.19 3.44 14.77
C LYS A 278 6.70 2.11 14.22
N THR A 279 7.25 1.71 13.08
CA THR A 279 6.96 0.42 12.45
C THR A 279 8.12 -0.53 12.66
N GLY A 280 7.85 -1.74 13.09
CA GLY A 280 8.79 -2.84 13.17
C GLY A 280 8.26 -4.08 12.46
N LEU A 281 9.05 -5.13 12.43
CA LEU A 281 8.71 -6.41 11.79
C LEU A 281 8.61 -7.51 12.82
N VAL A 282 7.56 -8.31 12.69
CA VAL A 282 7.30 -9.50 13.50
C VAL A 282 7.37 -10.72 12.60
N ILE A 283 8.01 -11.79 13.07
CA ILE A 283 7.96 -13.11 12.45
C ILE A 283 7.10 -14.04 13.28
N ARG A 284 6.16 -14.72 12.61
CA ARG A 284 5.21 -15.67 13.19
C ARG A 284 5.41 -17.06 12.61
N ASN A 285 5.48 -18.06 13.49
CA ASN A 285 5.37 -19.47 13.08
C ASN A 285 3.89 -19.78 12.79
N LEU A 286 3.56 -20.18 11.57
CA LEU A 286 2.17 -20.42 11.16
C LEU A 286 1.59 -21.74 11.72
N LYS A 287 2.44 -22.66 12.22
CA LYS A 287 1.99 -23.91 12.84
C LYS A 287 1.71 -23.75 14.32
N THR A 288 2.62 -23.09 15.05
CA THR A 288 2.51 -22.94 16.51
C THR A 288 1.81 -21.65 16.92
N GLY A 289 1.84 -20.64 16.06
CA GLY A 289 1.34 -19.30 16.36
C GLY A 289 2.34 -18.41 17.11
N ASP A 290 3.52 -18.93 17.43
CA ASP A 290 4.56 -18.20 18.16
C ASP A 290 5.07 -17.02 17.35
N GLU A 291 5.29 -15.90 18.02
CA GLU A 291 5.74 -14.64 17.44
C GLU A 291 6.99 -14.11 18.15
N LYS A 292 7.87 -13.49 17.37
CA LYS A 292 8.99 -12.71 17.89
C LYS A 292 9.29 -11.52 16.99
N TRP A 293 9.93 -10.50 17.55
CA TRP A 293 10.45 -9.39 16.76
C TRP A 293 11.56 -9.87 15.81
N LEU A 294 11.41 -9.56 14.53
CA LEU A 294 12.45 -9.71 13.53
C LEU A 294 13.27 -8.43 13.43
N ALA A 295 12.59 -7.28 13.43
CA ALA A 295 13.19 -5.98 13.51
C ALA A 295 12.38 -5.12 14.50
N TYR A 296 13.01 -4.75 15.61
CA TYR A 296 12.36 -3.94 16.63
C TYR A 296 12.31 -2.46 16.19
N PRO A 297 11.20 -1.79 16.37
CA PRO A 297 11.04 -0.42 15.85
C PRO A 297 11.80 0.64 16.66
N VAL A 298 12.24 0.29 17.87
CA VAL A 298 13.03 1.15 18.75
C VAL A 298 14.30 0.44 19.11
N GLN A 299 15.45 1.14 19.05
CA GLN A 299 16.71 0.57 19.47
C GLN A 299 16.64 0.27 20.99
N ARG A 300 16.79 -0.97 21.36
CA ARG A 300 16.83 -1.46 22.73
C ARG A 300 18.00 -2.40 22.91
N ASP A 301 18.57 -2.40 24.12
CA ASP A 301 19.71 -3.24 24.48
C ASP A 301 19.30 -4.71 24.69
N GLU A 302 18.00 -5.01 24.82
CA GLU A 302 17.47 -6.37 25.05
C GLU A 302 16.30 -6.68 24.08
N GLN A 303 16.30 -7.88 23.52
CA GLN A 303 15.18 -8.42 22.76
C GLN A 303 14.07 -8.87 23.71
N GLU A 304 13.09 -8.04 23.96
CA GLU A 304 11.89 -8.47 24.65
C GLU A 304 11.08 -9.44 23.79
N SER A 305 10.70 -10.57 24.35
CA SER A 305 9.73 -11.46 23.74
C SER A 305 8.39 -10.74 23.64
N ILE A 306 7.70 -10.88 22.50
CA ILE A 306 6.34 -10.42 22.37
C ILE A 306 5.48 -11.34 23.23
N ALA A 307 5.00 -10.85 24.36
CA ALA A 307 3.96 -11.57 25.08
C ALA A 307 2.72 -11.69 24.19
N PRO A 308 2.10 -12.87 24.08
CA PRO A 308 0.81 -13.00 23.41
C PRO A 308 -0.16 -12.02 24.10
N GLN A 309 -0.63 -11.03 23.35
CA GLN A 309 -1.69 -10.17 23.85
C GLN A 309 -2.99 -10.93 23.63
N GLY A 310 -3.56 -11.42 24.73
CA GLY A 310 -4.82 -12.13 24.76
C GLY A 310 -6.01 -11.29 24.33
#